data_dbf85cadafe161c7d2d2ae061a7151a1
#
_entry.id   dbf85cadafe161c7d2d2ae061a7151a1
#
_cell.length_a   1.000
_cell.length_b   1.000
_cell.length_c   1.000
_cell.angle_alpha   90.00
_cell.angle_beta   90.00
_cell.angle_gamma   90.00
#
_symmetry.space_group_name_H-M   'P 1'
#
loop_
_entity.id
_entity.type
_entity.pdbx_description
1 polymer ?
#
loop_
_entity_poly.entity_id
_entity_poly.type
_entity_poly.pdbx_seq_one_letter_code
_entity_poly.pdbx_strand_id
1 'polypeptide(L)' 'MTKPLHNREDAILRAAEREFLAKGFEGARTTSIAEAAGVTHAMLHYYFRTKEQLFERILDEKLQLMSQTVLSAFG' A
#
# COMPACT_ATOMS: atom_id res chain seq x y z
N MET A 1 13.37 -7.83 13.20
CA MET A 1 14.40 -7.56 12.25
C MET A 1 14.01 -6.52 11.24
N THR A 2 14.81 -5.52 11.10
CA THR A 2 14.48 -4.39 10.25
C THR A 2 14.96 -4.59 8.83
N LYS A 3 14.19 -4.10 7.88
CA LYS A 3 14.56 -4.16 6.48
C LYS A 3 14.46 -2.76 5.91
N PRO A 4 15.50 -1.97 6.07
CA PRO A 4 15.44 -0.55 5.73
C PRO A 4 14.97 -0.28 4.29
N LEU A 5 15.42 -1.10 3.35
CA LEU A 5 15.05 -0.90 1.96
C LEU A 5 13.57 -1.18 1.70
N HIS A 6 12.98 -2.09 2.48
CA HIS A 6 11.57 -2.42 2.32
C HIS A 6 10.65 -1.52 3.12
N ASN A 7 11.21 -0.83 4.12
CA ASN A 7 10.40 -0.01 5.00
C ASN A 7 9.69 1.12 4.28
N ARG A 8 10.35 1.74 3.31
CA ARG A 8 9.74 2.86 2.58
C ARG A 8 8.55 2.40 1.75
N GLU A 9 8.75 1.32 1.02
CA GLU A 9 7.66 0.79 0.20
C GLU A 9 6.50 0.39 1.08
N ASP A 10 6.78 -0.31 2.16
CA ASP A 10 5.73 -0.75 3.07
C ASP A 10 5.04 0.42 3.75
N ALA A 11 5.81 1.43 4.15
CA ALA A 11 5.24 2.63 4.74
C ALA A 11 4.27 3.31 3.79
N ILE A 12 4.64 3.38 2.52
CA ILE A 12 3.76 3.96 1.50
C ILE A 12 2.48 3.13 1.38
N LEU A 13 2.61 1.81 1.34
CA LEU A 13 1.44 0.94 1.20
C LEU A 13 0.52 1.05 2.41
N ARG A 14 1.07 1.10 3.62
CA ARG A 14 0.23 1.24 4.81
C ARG A 14 -0.46 2.59 4.85
N ALA A 15 0.25 3.64 4.46
CA ALA A 15 -0.35 4.96 4.38
C ALA A 15 -1.45 5.01 3.32
N ALA A 16 -1.20 4.37 2.18
CA ALA A 16 -2.19 4.32 1.11
C ALA A 16 -3.45 3.57 1.56
N GLU A 17 -3.25 2.48 2.27
CA GLU A 17 -4.36 1.70 2.81
C GLU A 17 -5.26 2.56 3.67
N ARG A 18 -4.66 3.31 4.59
CA ARG A 18 -5.43 4.20 5.46
C ARG A 18 -6.12 5.30 4.68
N GLU A 19 -5.43 5.85 3.68
CA GLU A 19 -6.00 6.92 2.87
C GLU A 19 -7.22 6.42 2.09
N PHE A 20 -7.09 5.24 1.47
CA PHE A 20 -8.21 4.67 0.72
C PHE A 20 -9.39 4.35 1.63
N LEU A 21 -9.12 3.83 2.81
CA LEU A 21 -10.19 3.53 3.76
C LEU A 21 -10.91 4.78 4.23
N ALA A 22 -10.16 5.85 4.43
CA ALA A 22 -10.74 7.09 4.94
C ALA A 22 -11.49 7.88 3.87
N LYS A 23 -10.99 7.88 2.65
CA LYS A 23 -11.50 8.78 1.60
C LYS A 23 -12.00 8.06 0.37
N GLY A 24 -11.87 6.77 0.30
CA GLY A 24 -12.22 6.01 -0.90
C GLY A 24 -11.15 6.21 -1.97
N PHE A 25 -11.24 5.42 -3.03
CA PHE A 25 -10.26 5.50 -4.10
C PHE A 25 -10.25 6.88 -4.75
N GLU A 26 -11.43 7.41 -5.03
CA GLU A 26 -11.52 8.69 -5.72
C GLU A 26 -11.02 9.86 -4.89
N GLY A 27 -11.27 9.81 -3.60
CA GLY A 27 -10.87 10.89 -2.71
C GLY A 27 -9.43 10.82 -2.23
N ALA A 28 -8.79 9.68 -2.38
CA ALA A 28 -7.42 9.50 -1.91
C ALA A 28 -6.44 10.27 -2.80
N ARG A 29 -5.43 10.85 -2.16
CA ARG A 29 -4.43 11.65 -2.87
C ARG A 29 -3.03 11.12 -2.59
N THR A 30 -2.24 10.97 -3.65
CA THR A 30 -0.87 10.48 -3.50
C THR A 30 -0.01 11.44 -2.68
N THR A 31 -0.29 12.74 -2.76
CA THR A 31 0.44 13.71 -1.94
C THR A 31 0.20 13.47 -0.46
N SER A 32 -1.05 13.21 -0.07
CA SER A 32 -1.38 12.89 1.32
C SER A 32 -0.73 11.60 1.76
N ILE A 33 -0.73 10.61 0.88
CA ILE A 33 -0.12 9.31 1.16
C ILE A 33 1.38 9.47 1.42
N ALA A 34 2.06 10.23 0.55
CA ALA A 34 3.49 10.47 0.71
C ALA A 34 3.79 11.14 2.04
N GLU A 35 3.01 12.14 2.37
CA GLU A 35 3.18 12.88 3.61
C GLU A 35 3.01 11.96 4.82
N ALA A 36 1.96 11.16 4.82
CA ALA A 36 1.69 10.23 5.91
C ALA A 36 2.78 9.17 6.02
N ALA A 37 3.36 8.77 4.90
CA ALA A 37 4.41 7.77 4.89
C ALA A 37 5.78 8.34 5.25
N GLY A 38 5.89 9.66 5.31
CA GLY A 38 7.16 10.29 5.63
C GLY A 38 8.14 10.30 4.48
N VAL A 39 7.64 10.29 3.26
CA VAL A 39 8.49 10.32 2.07
C VAL A 39 8.07 11.49 1.18
N THR A 40 8.95 11.85 0.25
CA THR A 40 8.59 12.88 -0.71
C THR A 40 7.66 12.29 -1.77
N HIS A 41 6.93 13.17 -2.44
CA HIS A 41 6.05 12.74 -3.52
C HIS A 41 6.86 12.06 -4.64
N ALA A 42 8.05 12.58 -4.90
CA ALA A 42 8.94 11.98 -5.90
C ALA A 42 9.32 10.55 -5.51
N MET A 43 9.60 10.34 -4.22
CA MET A 43 9.94 9.01 -3.74
C MET A 43 8.76 8.05 -3.90
N LEU A 44 7.57 8.53 -3.58
CA LEU A 44 6.39 7.71 -3.77
C LEU A 44 6.24 7.31 -5.23
N HIS A 45 6.41 8.27 -6.13
CA HIS A 45 6.31 8.02 -7.57
C HIS A 45 7.38 7.06 -8.08
N TYR A 46 8.49 7.01 -7.40
CA TYR A 46 9.53 6.05 -7.76
C TYR A 46 9.04 4.62 -7.56
N TYR A 47 8.33 4.39 -6.47
CA TYR A 47 7.81 3.05 -6.16
C TYR A 47 6.49 2.77 -6.87
N PHE A 48 5.61 3.75 -6.91
CA PHE A 48 4.26 3.57 -7.46
C PHE A 48 3.90 4.80 -8.29
N ARG A 49 3.74 4.61 -9.57
CA ARG A 49 3.55 5.73 -10.47
C ARG A 49 2.14 6.30 -10.44
N THR A 50 1.17 5.47 -10.12
CA THR A 50 -0.22 5.90 -10.12
C THR A 50 -0.94 5.41 -8.89
N LYS A 51 -2.07 6.06 -8.61
CA LYS A 51 -2.94 5.67 -7.53
C LYS A 51 -3.48 4.26 -7.76
N GLU A 52 -3.73 3.94 -9.02
CA GLU A 52 -4.20 2.61 -9.40
C GLU A 52 -3.19 1.52 -9.04
N GLN A 53 -1.92 1.79 -9.25
CA GLN A 53 -0.89 0.82 -8.90
C GLN A 53 -0.83 0.56 -7.40
N LEU A 54 -1.00 1.61 -6.62
CA LEU A 54 -1.07 1.47 -5.16
C LEU A 54 -2.25 0.59 -4.77
N PHE A 55 -3.39 0.88 -5.34
CA PHE A 55 -4.61 0.15 -5.02
C PHE A 55 -4.49 -1.32 -5.41
N GLU A 56 -3.99 -1.58 -6.61
CA GLU A 56 -3.80 -2.94 -7.09
C GLU A 56 -2.85 -3.73 -6.21
N ARG A 57 -1.78 -3.09 -5.76
CA ARG A 57 -0.80 -3.77 -4.93
C ARG A 57 -1.41 -4.15 -3.58
N ILE A 58 -2.17 -3.23 -3.00
CA ILE A 58 -2.83 -3.50 -1.72
C ILE A 58 -3.84 -4.62 -1.88
N LEU A 59 -4.62 -4.56 -2.95
CA LEU A 59 -5.62 -5.58 -3.23
C LEU A 59 -4.98 -6.94 -3.40
N ASP A 60 -3.87 -6.97 -4.12
CA ASP A 60 -3.13 -8.20 -4.35
C ASP A 60 -2.65 -8.81 -3.03
N GLU A 61 -2.14 -7.97 -2.13
CA GLU A 61 -1.72 -8.43 -0.82
C GLU A 61 -2.87 -9.06 -0.04
N LYS A 62 -4.02 -8.41 -0.07
CA LYS A 62 -5.19 -8.90 0.66
C LYS A 62 -5.70 -10.22 0.07
N LEU A 63 -5.70 -10.32 -1.23
CA LEU A 63 -6.13 -11.55 -1.89
C LEU A 63 -5.18 -12.71 -1.59
N GLN A 64 -3.90 -12.44 -1.54
CA GLN A 64 -2.93 -13.46 -1.21
C GLN A 64 -3.11 -13.96 0.22
N LEU A 65 -3.36 -13.05 1.14
CA LEU A 65 -3.62 -13.40 2.52
C LEU A 65 -4.85 -14.29 2.64
N MET A 66 -5.92 -13.91 1.95
CA MET A 66 -7.15 -14.70 1.95
C MET A 66 -6.92 -16.09 1.41
N SER A 67 -6.19 -16.15 0.30
CA SER A 67 -5.87 -17.41 -0.35
C SER A 67 -5.11 -18.33 0.58
N GLN A 68 -4.12 -17.80 1.26
CA GLN A 68 -3.31 -18.58 2.19
C GLN A 68 -4.15 -19.08 3.36
N THR A 69 -5.03 -18.23 3.86
CA THR A 69 -5.90 -18.60 4.98
C THR A 69 -6.84 -19.74 4.58
N VAL A 70 -7.42 -19.64 3.40
CA VAL A 70 -8.33 -20.66 2.91
C VAL A 70 -7.60 -21.98 2.69
N LEU A 71 -6.43 -21.93 2.09
CA LEU A 71 -5.63 -23.12 1.87
C LEU A 71 -5.24 -23.78 3.18
N SER A 72 -4.90 -22.99 4.19
CA SER A 72 -4.56 -23.50 5.50
C SER A 72 -5.75 -24.19 6.15
N ALA A 73 -6.93 -23.64 5.95
CA ALA A 73 -8.14 -24.20 6.53
C ALA A 73 -8.45 -25.57 5.94
N PHE A 74 -8.14 -25.76 4.67
CA PHE A 74 -8.41 -27.03 4.00
C PHE A 74 -7.24 -28.00 4.04
N GLY A 75 -6.07 -27.46 4.23
CA GLY A 75 -4.87 -28.26 4.27
C GLY A 75 -4.62 -28.86 5.62
#